data_173caba4df7b7a190630b0f47faa0c71
#
_entry.id   173caba4df7b7a190630b0f47faa0c71
#
_cell.length_a   1.000
_cell.length_b   1.000
_cell.length_c   1.000
_cell.angle_alpha   90.00
_cell.angle_beta   90.00
_cell.angle_gamma   90.00
#
_symmetry.space_group_name_H-M   'P 1'
#
loop_
_entity.id
_entity.type
_entity.pdbx_description
1 polymer ?
#
loop_
_entity_poly.entity_id
_entity_poly.type
_entity_poly.pdbx_seq_one_letter_code
_entity_poly.pdbx_strand_id
1 'polypeptide(L)'
;MKQIARERFETAWLSNPEIFSVHELPDCSDHAFYATMAEADADASSLVKSLDGAWKAHFAMNPSEAPDTLLTSAALDETLREIQVPCEFQMEAPEWDPPHYVNTQYPWDGHEALQAPQVSEVYNPTVTCIRHFSLSLPQVQQRTVLHLAGVEAAVLVYVNGHEVGYAEDSFTPHRFDLTPYVHVGENRL
;
A
#
# COMPACT_ATOMS: atom_id res chain seq x y z
N MET A 1 -8.92 0.81 28.92
CA MET A 1 -8.63 0.38 27.54
C MET A 1 -7.43 -0.53 27.61
N LYS A 2 -7.56 -1.82 27.25
CA LYS A 2 -6.40 -2.71 27.10
C LYS A 2 -5.62 -2.19 25.88
N GLN A 3 -4.35 -1.84 26.08
CA GLN A 3 -3.40 -1.60 25.01
C GLN A 3 -3.25 -2.94 24.28
N ILE A 4 -3.87 -3.07 23.10
CA ILE A 4 -3.61 -4.18 22.21
C ILE A 4 -2.15 -4.02 21.80
N ALA A 5 -1.32 -4.99 22.13
CA ALA A 5 0.05 -5.03 21.63
C ALA A 5 -0.07 -4.93 20.10
N ARG A 6 0.62 -3.96 19.49
CA ARG A 6 0.65 -3.81 18.03
C ARG A 6 1.30 -5.08 17.49
N GLU A 7 0.51 -5.91 16.84
CA GLU A 7 1.04 -7.03 16.07
C GLU A 7 1.86 -6.42 14.93
N ARG A 8 3.10 -6.86 14.81
CA ARG A 8 3.98 -6.45 13.72
C ARG A 8 3.76 -7.42 12.56
N PHE A 9 3.82 -6.91 11.32
CA PHE A 9 3.71 -7.74 10.12
C PHE A 9 4.70 -8.92 10.18
N GLU A 10 4.18 -10.09 9.89
CA GLU A 10 4.93 -11.31 9.70
C GLU A 10 4.58 -11.89 8.31
N THR A 11 5.58 -12.36 7.57
CA THR A 11 5.37 -12.97 6.25
C THR A 11 4.42 -14.17 6.29
N ALA A 12 4.30 -14.81 7.45
CA ALA A 12 3.33 -15.89 7.69
C ALA A 12 1.87 -15.44 7.53
N TRP A 13 1.56 -14.13 7.62
CA TRP A 13 0.19 -13.62 7.38
C TRP A 13 -0.26 -13.91 5.97
N LEU A 14 0.63 -13.80 4.98
CA LEU A 14 0.33 -14.08 3.58
C LEU A 14 -0.15 -15.52 3.30
N SER A 15 0.11 -16.45 4.21
CA SER A 15 -0.33 -17.85 4.12
C SER A 15 -1.43 -18.19 5.15
N ASN A 16 -1.97 -17.19 5.85
CA ASN A 16 -2.97 -17.40 6.88
C ASN A 16 -4.32 -16.79 6.47
N PRO A 17 -5.28 -17.58 5.99
CA PRO A 17 -6.57 -17.08 5.53
C PRO A 17 -7.46 -16.48 6.63
N GLU A 18 -7.04 -16.53 7.89
CA GLU A 18 -7.74 -15.88 9.01
C GLU A 18 -7.24 -14.44 9.24
N ILE A 19 -6.12 -14.04 8.61
CA ILE A 19 -5.52 -12.71 8.71
C ILE A 19 -5.48 -12.07 7.32
N PHE A 20 -6.58 -11.51 6.87
CA PHE A 20 -6.69 -10.82 5.58
C PHE A 20 -6.72 -9.28 5.72
N SER A 21 -6.88 -8.75 6.94
CA SER A 21 -6.67 -7.32 7.21
C SER A 21 -6.29 -7.07 8.67
N VAL A 22 -5.44 -6.05 8.89
CA VAL A 22 -5.02 -5.58 10.21
C VAL A 22 -5.07 -4.06 10.22
N HIS A 23 -5.80 -3.47 11.17
CA HIS A 23 -6.01 -2.02 11.33
C HIS A 23 -6.63 -1.32 10.09
N GLU A 24 -7.20 -2.07 9.19
CA GLU A 24 -7.99 -1.55 8.09
C GLU A 24 -9.29 -0.93 8.62
N LEU A 25 -9.73 0.16 8.02
CA LEU A 25 -11.03 0.75 8.34
C LEU A 25 -12.15 -0.08 7.73
N PRO A 26 -13.31 -0.19 8.40
CA PRO A 26 -14.45 -0.88 7.84
C PRO A 26 -14.85 -0.34 6.46
N ASP A 27 -15.35 -1.22 5.62
CA ASP A 27 -15.91 -0.85 4.33
C ASP A 27 -16.99 0.21 4.47
N CYS A 28 -17.08 1.08 3.48
CA CYS A 28 -18.12 2.08 3.41
C CYS A 28 -18.61 2.22 1.99
N SER A 29 -19.81 2.79 1.86
CA SER A 29 -20.32 3.21 0.56
C SER A 29 -19.37 4.23 -0.06
N ASP A 30 -19.27 4.20 -1.38
CA ASP A 30 -18.50 5.15 -2.15
C ASP A 30 -19.21 6.52 -2.15
N HIS A 31 -18.67 7.45 -1.40
CA HIS A 31 -19.19 8.80 -1.25
C HIS A 31 -18.08 9.84 -1.43
N ALA A 32 -18.36 10.85 -2.22
CA ALA A 32 -17.54 12.04 -2.29
C ALA A 32 -17.95 13.04 -1.19
N PHE A 33 -16.97 13.63 -0.53
CA PHE A 33 -17.17 14.67 0.48
C PHE A 33 -16.59 15.99 -0.01
N TYR A 34 -17.32 17.08 0.18
CA TYR A 34 -16.93 18.41 -0.24
C TYR A 34 -17.06 19.40 0.91
N ALA A 35 -16.13 20.35 1.02
CA ALA A 35 -16.17 21.35 2.06
C ALA A 35 -17.23 22.43 1.79
N THR A 36 -17.61 22.64 0.52
CA THR A 36 -18.57 23.66 0.08
C THR A 36 -19.46 23.16 -1.07
N MET A 37 -20.60 23.79 -1.26
CA MET A 37 -21.47 23.53 -2.43
C MET A 37 -20.76 23.83 -3.75
N ALA A 38 -19.92 24.86 -3.80
CA ALA A 38 -19.16 25.19 -4.99
C ALA A 38 -18.17 24.09 -5.39
N GLU A 39 -17.57 23.42 -4.42
CA GLU A 39 -16.72 22.24 -4.66
C GLU A 39 -17.54 21.06 -5.18
N ALA A 40 -18.74 20.84 -4.64
CA ALA A 40 -19.63 19.79 -5.09
C ALA A 40 -20.12 20.03 -6.52
N ASP A 41 -20.46 21.27 -6.86
CA ASP A 41 -20.88 21.66 -8.22
C ASP A 41 -19.72 21.52 -9.24
N ALA A 42 -18.50 21.71 -8.80
CA ALA A 42 -17.29 21.57 -9.62
C ALA A 42 -16.72 20.14 -9.65
N ASP A 43 -17.27 19.22 -8.85
CA ASP A 43 -16.72 17.87 -8.58
C ASP A 43 -15.23 17.91 -8.22
N ALA A 44 -14.82 18.85 -7.38
CA ALA A 44 -13.44 19.10 -6.99
C ALA A 44 -13.32 19.36 -5.48
N SER A 45 -13.00 18.32 -4.72
CA SER A 45 -12.94 18.38 -3.27
C SER A 45 -11.59 18.84 -2.75
N SER A 46 -11.57 19.88 -1.90
CA SER A 46 -10.39 20.28 -1.13
C SER A 46 -10.04 19.32 0.02
N LEU A 47 -10.95 18.40 0.33
CA LEU A 47 -10.74 17.36 1.36
C LEU A 47 -9.98 16.15 0.83
N VAL A 48 -9.79 16.06 -0.49
CA VAL A 48 -9.06 14.97 -1.14
C VAL A 48 -7.72 15.50 -1.65
N LYS A 49 -6.66 14.76 -1.36
CA LYS A 49 -5.33 14.98 -1.92
C LYS A 49 -4.91 13.74 -2.69
N SER A 50 -4.83 13.84 -4.02
CA SER A 50 -4.28 12.75 -4.84
C SER A 50 -2.80 12.54 -4.54
N LEU A 51 -2.42 11.27 -4.44
CA LEU A 51 -1.05 10.81 -4.38
C LEU A 51 -0.60 10.19 -5.71
N ASP A 52 -1.43 10.23 -6.74
CA ASP A 52 -1.07 9.77 -8.09
C ASP A 52 0.16 10.49 -8.63
N GLY A 53 0.85 9.87 -9.57
CA GLY A 53 2.03 10.43 -10.22
C GLY A 53 3.32 9.69 -9.85
N ALA A 54 4.43 10.41 -9.77
CA ALA A 54 5.75 9.82 -9.56
C ALA A 54 5.95 9.31 -8.13
N TRP A 55 6.32 8.03 -8.02
CA TRP A 55 6.70 7.35 -6.78
C TRP A 55 8.10 6.77 -6.93
N LYS A 56 8.79 6.59 -5.82
CA LYS A 56 10.04 5.82 -5.79
C LYS A 56 9.71 4.36 -5.46
N ALA A 57 10.42 3.43 -6.12
CA ALA A 57 10.10 2.01 -5.99
C ALA A 57 11.36 1.13 -5.92
N HIS A 58 11.24 0.07 -5.14
CA HIS A 58 12.22 -1.01 -5.02
C HIS A 58 11.53 -2.35 -5.26
N PHE A 59 12.12 -3.17 -6.10
CA PHE A 59 11.65 -4.52 -6.39
C PHE A 59 12.45 -5.57 -5.59
N ALA A 60 11.77 -6.57 -5.09
CA ALA A 60 12.33 -7.78 -4.50
C ALA A 60 11.60 -9.01 -5.03
N MET A 61 12.29 -10.16 -5.12
CA MET A 61 11.69 -11.41 -5.59
C MET A 61 10.68 -11.99 -4.61
N ASN A 62 10.80 -11.61 -3.35
CA ASN A 62 9.88 -12.01 -2.28
C ASN A 62 9.93 -11.00 -1.12
N PRO A 63 8.95 -11.01 -0.20
CA PRO A 63 8.90 -10.05 0.90
C PRO A 63 10.12 -10.08 1.83
N SER A 64 10.77 -11.23 2.00
CA SER A 64 11.93 -11.38 2.91
C SER A 64 13.21 -10.76 2.36
N GLU A 65 13.28 -10.51 1.05
CA GLU A 65 14.37 -9.83 0.40
C GLU A 65 14.20 -8.30 0.35
N ALA A 66 13.01 -7.80 0.65
CA ALA A 66 12.78 -6.35 0.72
C ALA A 66 13.52 -5.75 1.93
N PRO A 67 14.38 -4.72 1.74
CA PRO A 67 15.14 -4.18 2.85
C PRO A 67 14.25 -3.45 3.87
N ASP A 68 14.26 -3.89 5.13
CA ASP A 68 13.55 -3.23 6.24
C ASP A 68 13.87 -1.73 6.36
N THR A 69 15.08 -1.32 5.94
CA THR A 69 15.50 0.07 5.95
C THR A 69 14.63 0.96 5.06
N LEU A 70 14.04 0.42 3.98
CA LEU A 70 13.11 1.15 3.12
C LEU A 70 11.79 1.48 3.82
N LEU A 71 11.42 0.70 4.83
CA LEU A 71 10.18 0.91 5.58
C LEU A 71 10.35 2.02 6.65
N THR A 72 11.57 2.19 7.16
CA THR A 72 11.83 3.00 8.35
C THR A 72 12.72 4.22 8.11
N SER A 73 13.39 4.32 6.95
CA SER A 73 14.36 5.38 6.66
C SER A 73 14.23 5.90 5.23
N ALA A 74 14.34 7.21 5.07
CA ALA A 74 14.37 7.88 3.77
C ALA A 74 15.79 7.94 3.13
N ALA A 75 16.79 7.34 3.76
CA ALA A 75 18.18 7.48 3.33
C ALA A 75 18.48 6.99 1.90
N LEU A 76 17.67 6.07 1.40
CA LEU A 76 17.82 5.47 0.07
C LEU A 76 16.79 5.98 -0.95
N ASP A 77 15.79 6.76 -0.55
CA ASP A 77 14.64 7.10 -1.41
C ASP A 77 15.08 7.71 -2.76
N GLU A 78 16.04 8.62 -2.75
CA GLU A 78 16.54 9.26 -3.97
C GLU A 78 17.33 8.32 -4.90
N THR A 79 17.76 7.17 -4.42
CA THR A 79 18.49 6.17 -5.20
C THR A 79 17.59 5.16 -5.90
N LEU A 80 16.30 5.17 -5.55
CA LEU A 80 15.32 4.23 -6.05
C LEU A 80 14.81 4.63 -7.43
N ARG A 81 14.32 3.65 -8.18
CA ARG A 81 13.69 3.88 -9.47
C ARG A 81 12.41 4.70 -9.28
N GLU A 82 12.16 5.59 -10.22
CA GLU A 82 10.87 6.28 -10.32
C GLU A 82 9.90 5.48 -11.17
N ILE A 83 8.67 5.34 -10.71
CA ILE A 83 7.53 4.74 -11.41
C ILE A 83 6.35 5.69 -11.39
N GLN A 84 5.41 5.54 -12.31
CA GLN A 84 4.14 6.27 -12.29
C GLN A 84 3.07 5.44 -11.58
N VAL A 85 2.34 6.03 -10.64
CA VAL A 85 1.22 5.40 -9.95
C VAL A 85 -0.06 6.16 -10.28
N PRO A 86 -1.17 5.50 -10.61
CA PRO A 86 -1.38 4.06 -10.66
C PRO A 86 -0.70 3.39 -11.86
N CYS A 87 -0.22 2.15 -11.68
CA CYS A 87 0.34 1.34 -12.75
C CYS A 87 0.32 -0.16 -12.39
N GLU A 88 0.41 -0.98 -13.43
CA GLU A 88 0.84 -2.36 -13.31
C GLU A 88 2.37 -2.37 -13.35
N PHE A 89 3.05 -2.74 -12.26
CA PHE A 89 4.51 -2.61 -12.20
C PHE A 89 5.23 -3.48 -13.25
N GLN A 90 4.65 -4.61 -13.67
CA GLN A 90 5.16 -5.42 -14.75
C GLN A 90 5.16 -4.70 -16.11
N MET A 91 4.24 -3.76 -16.29
CA MET A 91 4.19 -2.94 -17.51
C MET A 91 5.12 -1.73 -17.41
N GLU A 92 5.27 -1.15 -16.23
CA GLU A 92 6.13 0.00 -15.96
C GLU A 92 7.63 -0.40 -15.88
N ALA A 93 7.90 -1.60 -15.36
CA ALA A 93 9.24 -2.11 -15.12
C ALA A 93 9.35 -3.60 -15.49
N PRO A 94 9.16 -3.98 -16.77
CA PRO A 94 9.13 -5.39 -17.20
C PRO A 94 10.45 -6.13 -16.99
N GLU A 95 11.54 -5.42 -16.73
CA GLU A 95 12.82 -6.02 -16.35
C GLU A 95 12.87 -6.50 -14.90
N TRP A 96 11.94 -6.06 -14.04
CA TRP A 96 11.79 -6.57 -12.67
C TRP A 96 11.05 -7.90 -12.66
N ASP A 97 9.89 -7.91 -13.33
CA ASP A 97 9.02 -9.07 -13.44
C ASP A 97 8.24 -8.93 -14.76
N PRO A 98 8.45 -9.80 -15.75
CA PRO A 98 7.77 -9.67 -17.04
C PRO A 98 6.25 -9.94 -16.87
N PRO A 99 5.41 -9.31 -17.70
CA PRO A 99 3.97 -9.60 -17.69
C PRO A 99 3.69 -11.08 -17.92
N HIS A 100 2.91 -11.69 -17.04
CA HIS A 100 2.49 -13.08 -17.14
C HIS A 100 1.14 -13.17 -17.86
N TYR A 101 1.07 -14.04 -18.87
CA TYR A 101 -0.20 -14.38 -19.49
C TYR A 101 -0.59 -15.81 -19.12
N VAL A 102 -1.37 -15.94 -18.04
CA VAL A 102 -1.90 -17.22 -17.57
C VAL A 102 -3.42 -17.10 -17.45
N ASN A 103 -4.14 -17.99 -18.12
CA ASN A 103 -5.59 -17.98 -18.15
C ASN A 103 -6.24 -19.30 -17.68
N THR A 104 -5.44 -20.33 -17.43
CA THR A 104 -5.93 -21.65 -17.03
C THR A 104 -5.18 -22.26 -15.85
N GLN A 105 -4.07 -21.66 -15.44
CA GLN A 105 -3.25 -22.11 -14.32
C GLN A 105 -2.66 -20.93 -13.58
N TYR A 106 -2.19 -21.15 -12.35
CA TYR A 106 -1.49 -20.12 -11.58
C TYR A 106 -0.04 -19.95 -12.02
N PRO A 107 0.58 -18.77 -11.86
CA PRO A 107 1.97 -18.50 -12.30
C PRO A 107 3.02 -19.45 -11.73
N TRP A 108 2.80 -19.99 -10.52
CA TRP A 108 3.70 -20.94 -9.87
C TRP A 108 3.45 -22.40 -10.25
N ASP A 109 2.38 -22.72 -10.99
CA ASP A 109 2.04 -24.08 -11.38
C ASP A 109 3.18 -24.74 -12.20
N GLY A 110 3.62 -25.90 -11.74
CA GLY A 110 4.75 -26.63 -12.33
C GLY A 110 6.15 -26.14 -11.91
N HIS A 111 6.23 -25.08 -11.10
CA HIS A 111 7.49 -24.57 -10.56
C HIS A 111 7.66 -24.88 -9.07
N GLU A 112 6.58 -24.83 -8.32
CA GLU A 112 6.57 -25.10 -6.87
C GLU A 112 5.39 -26.00 -6.51
N ALA A 113 5.61 -26.89 -5.54
CA ALA A 113 4.57 -27.79 -5.01
C ALA A 113 3.83 -27.13 -3.83
N LEU A 114 3.12 -26.05 -4.13
CA LEU A 114 2.35 -25.28 -3.13
C LEU A 114 0.95 -25.89 -2.94
N GLN A 115 0.48 -25.85 -1.71
CA GLN A 115 -0.90 -26.20 -1.36
C GLN A 115 -1.54 -25.02 -0.61
N ALA A 116 -2.74 -24.64 -1.03
CA ALA A 116 -3.49 -23.56 -0.34
C ALA A 116 -3.56 -23.85 1.18
N PRO A 117 -3.34 -22.86 2.04
CA PRO A 117 -3.17 -21.43 1.76
C PRO A 117 -1.72 -20.96 1.56
N GLN A 118 -0.77 -21.87 1.31
CA GLN A 118 0.63 -21.50 1.14
C GLN A 118 0.85 -20.55 -0.03
N VAL A 119 1.70 -19.55 0.16
CA VAL A 119 2.26 -18.69 -0.88
C VAL A 119 3.73 -19.02 -1.10
N SER A 120 4.27 -18.69 -2.26
CA SER A 120 5.68 -18.92 -2.55
C SER A 120 6.58 -18.08 -1.63
N GLU A 121 7.63 -18.70 -1.11
CA GLU A 121 8.72 -18.02 -0.41
C GLU A 121 9.88 -17.67 -1.35
N VAL A 122 9.89 -18.23 -2.56
CA VAL A 122 10.94 -18.05 -3.55
C VAL A 122 10.52 -17.00 -4.58
N TYR A 123 9.34 -17.18 -5.17
CA TYR A 123 8.81 -16.28 -6.18
C TYR A 123 7.49 -15.68 -5.71
N ASN A 124 7.58 -14.54 -5.06
CA ASN A 124 6.46 -13.74 -4.60
C ASN A 124 6.80 -12.25 -4.77
N PRO A 125 6.79 -11.76 -6.03
CA PRO A 125 7.26 -10.43 -6.38
C PRO A 125 6.68 -9.35 -5.47
N THR A 126 7.56 -8.56 -4.89
CA THR A 126 7.21 -7.54 -3.90
C THR A 126 7.79 -6.20 -4.32
N VAL A 127 6.95 -5.17 -4.37
CA VAL A 127 7.37 -3.81 -4.68
C VAL A 127 7.16 -2.91 -3.47
N THR A 128 8.24 -2.31 -2.97
CA THR A 128 8.15 -1.25 -1.97
C THR A 128 8.01 0.08 -2.68
N CYS A 129 6.85 0.72 -2.57
CA CYS A 129 6.54 2.01 -3.18
C CYS A 129 6.61 3.12 -2.15
N ILE A 130 7.28 4.23 -2.47
CA ILE A 130 7.51 5.34 -1.55
C ILE A 130 7.01 6.64 -2.16
N ARG A 131 6.20 7.37 -1.40
CA ARG A 131 5.67 8.69 -1.75
C ARG A 131 5.90 9.68 -0.62
N HIS A 132 6.52 10.82 -0.95
CA HIS A 132 6.55 11.97 -0.05
C HIS A 132 5.33 12.87 -0.31
N PHE A 133 4.71 13.35 0.77
CA PHE A 133 3.58 14.26 0.70
C PHE A 133 3.59 15.23 1.89
N SER A 134 3.09 16.44 1.67
CA SER A 134 3.07 17.46 2.73
C SER A 134 1.66 17.71 3.21
N LEU A 135 1.51 17.91 4.53
CA LEU A 135 0.28 18.33 5.17
C LEU A 135 0.47 19.67 5.89
N SER A 136 -0.53 20.54 5.77
CA SER A 136 -0.62 21.80 6.51
C SER A 136 -1.19 21.57 7.93
N LEU A 137 -1.02 22.58 8.79
CA LEU A 137 -1.59 22.53 10.15
C LEU A 137 -3.12 22.27 10.17
N PRO A 138 -3.96 22.91 9.35
CA PRO A 138 -5.38 22.58 9.30
C PRO A 138 -5.68 21.14 8.89
N GLN A 139 -4.87 20.55 8.00
CA GLN A 139 -5.06 19.17 7.54
C GLN A 139 -4.75 18.15 8.64
N VAL A 140 -3.65 18.32 9.37
CA VAL A 140 -3.30 17.39 10.49
C VAL A 140 -4.22 17.51 11.71
N GLN A 141 -5.03 18.57 11.79
CA GLN A 141 -6.07 18.71 12.81
C GLN A 141 -7.36 17.95 12.46
N GLN A 142 -7.44 17.42 11.25
CA GLN A 142 -8.55 16.60 10.77
C GLN A 142 -8.14 15.13 10.74
N ARG A 143 -9.13 14.25 10.67
CA ARG A 143 -8.88 12.86 10.42
C ARG A 143 -8.28 12.68 9.01
N THR A 144 -7.12 12.04 8.93
CA THR A 144 -6.42 11.75 7.68
C THR A 144 -6.55 10.26 7.36
N VAL A 145 -7.17 9.95 6.24
CA VAL A 145 -7.39 8.57 5.78
C VAL A 145 -6.64 8.35 4.47
N LEU A 146 -5.82 7.32 4.42
CA LEU A 146 -5.30 6.79 3.16
C LEU A 146 -6.40 5.96 2.51
N HIS A 147 -6.68 6.21 1.25
CA HIS A 147 -7.55 5.41 0.41
C HIS A 147 -6.74 4.87 -0.76
N LEU A 148 -6.63 3.55 -0.83
CA LEU A 148 -6.04 2.81 -1.93
C LEU A 148 -7.18 2.21 -2.75
N ALA A 149 -7.40 2.71 -3.95
CA ALA A 149 -8.53 2.30 -4.80
C ALA A 149 -8.41 0.85 -5.31
N GLY A 150 -7.20 0.34 -5.38
CA GLY A 150 -6.91 -1.05 -5.72
C GLY A 150 -5.42 -1.33 -5.55
N VAL A 151 -5.11 -2.46 -4.95
CA VAL A 151 -3.73 -2.97 -4.80
C VAL A 151 -3.76 -4.48 -4.99
N GLU A 152 -2.97 -4.98 -5.89
CA GLU A 152 -2.83 -6.43 -6.11
C GLU A 152 -1.55 -6.94 -5.42
N ALA A 153 -1.61 -8.01 -4.63
CA ALA A 153 -2.76 -8.72 -4.06
C ALA A 153 -2.85 -8.48 -2.56
N ALA A 154 -1.76 -8.05 -1.94
CA ALA A 154 -1.64 -7.72 -0.52
C ALA A 154 -0.86 -6.41 -0.36
N VAL A 155 -1.20 -5.62 0.64
CA VAL A 155 -0.54 -4.36 0.94
C VAL A 155 -0.18 -4.24 2.41
N LEU A 156 1.05 -3.81 2.67
CA LEU A 156 1.53 -3.40 3.99
C LEU A 156 1.80 -1.90 3.95
N VAL A 157 1.18 -1.16 4.84
CA VAL A 157 1.25 0.31 4.87
C VAL A 157 2.16 0.79 5.99
N TYR A 158 3.13 1.64 5.64
CA TYR A 158 4.00 2.36 6.57
C TYR A 158 3.88 3.87 6.37
N VAL A 159 3.85 4.62 7.46
CA VAL A 159 3.91 6.08 7.41
C VAL A 159 4.93 6.59 8.42
N ASN A 160 5.90 7.40 7.97
CA ASN A 160 6.96 7.97 8.80
C ASN A 160 7.72 6.91 9.64
N GLY A 161 7.95 5.72 9.06
CA GLY A 161 8.63 4.60 9.71
C GLY A 161 7.76 3.80 10.69
N HIS A 162 6.47 4.08 10.77
CA HIS A 162 5.52 3.35 11.61
C HIS A 162 4.64 2.44 10.74
N GLU A 163 4.52 1.19 11.13
CA GLU A 163 3.54 0.28 10.57
C GLU A 163 2.12 0.76 10.90
N VAL A 164 1.31 0.89 9.87
CA VAL A 164 -0.07 1.37 9.96
C VAL A 164 -1.06 0.22 9.90
N GLY A 165 -0.90 -0.67 8.92
CA GLY A 165 -1.80 -1.79 8.74
C GLY A 165 -1.47 -2.65 7.52
N TYR A 166 -2.29 -3.69 7.34
CA TYR A 166 -2.19 -4.71 6.32
C TYR A 166 -3.57 -4.99 5.73
N ALA A 167 -3.64 -5.31 4.45
CA ALA A 167 -4.85 -5.80 3.80
C ALA A 167 -4.54 -6.69 2.59
N GLU A 168 -5.48 -7.55 2.25
CA GLU A 168 -5.50 -8.40 1.06
C GLU A 168 -6.81 -8.16 0.31
N ASP A 169 -6.87 -8.44 -0.94
CA ASP A 169 -7.93 -8.32 -1.92
C ASP A 169 -7.60 -7.29 -3.02
N SER A 170 -7.52 -7.78 -4.25
CA SER A 170 -7.19 -6.95 -5.42
C SER A 170 -8.36 -6.11 -5.93
N PHE A 171 -9.59 -6.39 -5.50
CA PHE A 171 -10.81 -5.87 -6.12
C PHE A 171 -11.59 -4.86 -5.28
N THR A 172 -11.25 -4.74 -4.01
CA THR A 172 -11.88 -3.78 -3.10
C THR A 172 -10.91 -2.68 -2.68
N PRO A 173 -11.38 -1.45 -2.45
CA PRO A 173 -10.55 -0.38 -1.92
C PRO A 173 -10.15 -0.64 -0.48
N HIS A 174 -8.90 -0.34 -0.13
CA HIS A 174 -8.39 -0.41 1.23
C HIS A 174 -8.26 0.97 1.86
N ARG A 175 -8.58 1.09 3.13
CA ARG A 175 -8.54 2.37 3.85
C ARG A 175 -7.88 2.24 5.21
N PHE A 176 -6.96 3.17 5.50
CA PHE A 176 -6.21 3.20 6.76
C PHE A 176 -6.25 4.57 7.40
N ASP A 177 -6.41 4.62 8.73
CA ASP A 177 -6.35 5.87 9.49
C ASP A 177 -4.89 6.29 9.72
N LEU A 178 -4.45 7.32 9.02
CA LEU A 178 -3.10 7.86 9.14
C LEU A 178 -2.96 8.92 10.24
N THR A 179 -4.07 9.36 10.85
CA THR A 179 -4.08 10.48 11.81
C THR A 179 -3.03 10.36 12.92
N PRO A 180 -2.78 9.17 13.51
CA PRO A 180 -1.76 9.04 14.56
C PRO A 180 -0.31 9.11 14.07
N TYR A 181 -0.08 9.06 12.77
CA TYR A 181 1.24 8.86 12.17
C TYR A 181 1.75 10.06 11.38
N VAL A 182 0.85 11.00 11.02
CA VAL A 182 1.18 12.17 10.20
C VAL A 182 1.48 13.40 11.05
N HIS A 183 2.26 14.32 10.47
CA HIS A 183 2.61 15.59 11.08
C HIS A 183 2.58 16.74 10.07
N VAL A 184 2.68 17.97 10.58
CA VAL A 184 2.80 19.17 9.72
C VAL A 184 4.10 19.12 8.94
N GLY A 185 4.04 19.48 7.67
CA GLY A 185 5.17 19.42 6.76
C GLY A 185 5.21 18.10 6.00
N GLU A 186 6.39 17.66 5.62
CA GLU A 186 6.61 16.49 4.80
C GLU A 186 6.39 15.20 5.60
N ASN A 187 5.66 14.28 4.99
CA ASN A 187 5.43 12.92 5.47
C ASN A 187 5.86 11.94 4.38
N ARG A 188 6.21 10.73 4.79
CA ARG A 188 6.62 9.63 3.91
C ARG A 188 5.67 8.43 4.08
N LEU A 189 5.07 8.05 2.98
CA LEU A 189 4.27 6.83 2.81
C LEU A 189 5.14 5.79 2.12
#